data_4c7565bad9a0deea1140792b2bb0318f
#
_entry.id   4c7565bad9a0deea1140792b2bb0318f
#
_cell.length_a   1.000
_cell.length_b   1.000
_cell.length_c   1.000
_cell.angle_alpha   90.00
_cell.angle_beta   90.00
_cell.angle_gamma   90.00
#
_symmetry.space_group_name_H-M   'P 1'
#
loop_
_entity.id
_entity.type
_entity.pdbx_description
1 polymer ?
#
loop_
_entity_poly.entity_id
_entity_poly.type
_entity_poly.pdbx_seq_one_letter_code
_entity_poly.pdbx_strand_id
1 'polypeptide(L)'
;MTHQLKTVKKMLNKKYDYIVIGSGIYGATFAYMAKQHGKTCLVIEKRDFVGGNIHCKDIDGITVHFYGPHIFHTSDEEVWRFVNQFVTFNNYINSPIANYKGKLYNLPFNMNTFHEIWGNEVKTPEEAIRKINSEKGNKEITNLEEQAISMVGKTIYEKLVKGYTEIQWGRKCTELPPSIIKRLPLRMTYNNNYFNDKYQGIPIEGYNTLIERLLDGIEVITNCNFFERKEEFENLGKKILFTGAIDEYFGYCYGHLEYRAVNFVHEILDIPNAQGNAVMNYTSND
;
A
#
# COMPACT_ATOMS: atom_id res chain seq x y z
N MET A 1 -21.28 -12.07 -32.51
CA MET A 1 -20.41 -10.99 -32.07
C MET A 1 -21.05 -10.38 -30.84
N THR A 2 -20.49 -10.55 -29.65
CA THR A 2 -21.08 -10.09 -28.40
C THR A 2 -21.16 -8.55 -28.36
N HIS A 3 -22.11 -8.00 -27.57
CA HIS A 3 -22.30 -6.56 -27.40
C HIS A 3 -20.99 -5.87 -26.97
N GLN A 4 -20.23 -6.52 -26.13
CA GLN A 4 -18.94 -6.07 -25.63
C GLN A 4 -17.90 -5.87 -26.75
N LEU A 5 -17.81 -6.80 -27.72
CA LEU A 5 -16.91 -6.67 -28.87
C LEU A 5 -17.26 -5.49 -29.78
N LYS A 6 -18.56 -5.18 -29.93
CA LYS A 6 -19.00 -4.00 -30.71
C LYS A 6 -18.63 -2.69 -30.01
N THR A 7 -18.76 -2.64 -28.69
CA THR A 7 -18.43 -1.47 -27.88
C THR A 7 -16.92 -1.18 -27.94
N VAL A 8 -16.08 -2.21 -27.72
CA VAL A 8 -14.62 -2.07 -27.83
C VAL A 8 -14.23 -1.59 -29.24
N LYS A 9 -14.79 -2.19 -30.30
CA LYS A 9 -14.50 -1.75 -31.66
C LYS A 9 -14.89 -0.30 -31.94
N LYS A 10 -15.96 0.20 -31.31
CA LYS A 10 -16.36 1.62 -31.41
C LYS A 10 -15.37 2.53 -30.70
N MET A 11 -14.84 2.15 -29.53
CA MET A 11 -13.81 2.90 -28.81
C MET A 11 -12.52 3.02 -29.63
N LEU A 12 -12.10 1.94 -30.27
CA LEU A 12 -10.90 1.89 -31.10
C LEU A 12 -10.97 2.69 -32.41
N ASN A 13 -12.14 3.20 -32.80
CA ASN A 13 -12.33 4.07 -33.95
C ASN A 13 -12.37 5.58 -33.59
N LYS A 14 -12.12 5.92 -32.32
CA LYS A 14 -12.08 7.31 -31.85
C LYS A 14 -10.64 7.78 -31.67
N LYS A 15 -10.49 9.09 -31.49
CA LYS A 15 -9.25 9.72 -31.02
C LYS A 15 -9.49 10.30 -29.64
N TYR A 16 -8.45 10.21 -28.79
CA TYR A 16 -8.49 10.68 -27.42
C TYR A 16 -7.37 11.70 -27.14
N ASP A 17 -7.58 12.56 -26.17
CA ASP A 17 -6.51 13.42 -25.68
C ASP A 17 -5.47 12.59 -24.90
N TYR A 18 -5.95 11.58 -24.14
CA TYR A 18 -5.08 10.70 -23.36
C TYR A 18 -5.49 9.24 -23.48
N ILE A 19 -4.50 8.36 -23.63
CA ILE A 19 -4.63 6.94 -23.33
C ILE A 19 -3.99 6.72 -21.96
N VAL A 20 -4.78 6.23 -21.01
CA VAL A 20 -4.35 5.98 -19.62
C VAL A 20 -4.17 4.48 -19.43
N ILE A 21 -2.94 4.06 -19.15
CA ILE A 21 -2.60 2.66 -18.96
C ILE A 21 -2.58 2.35 -17.46
N GLY A 22 -3.54 1.54 -17.04
CA GLY A 22 -3.82 1.19 -15.65
C GLY A 22 -4.98 1.98 -15.06
N SER A 23 -5.94 1.25 -14.48
CA SER A 23 -7.14 1.78 -13.83
C SER A 23 -7.03 1.83 -12.29
N GLY A 24 -5.81 1.77 -11.75
CA GLY A 24 -5.56 2.01 -10.33
C GLY A 24 -5.91 3.44 -9.93
N ILE A 25 -5.80 3.76 -8.63
CA ILE A 25 -6.21 5.06 -8.09
C ILE A 25 -5.56 6.23 -8.84
N TYR A 26 -4.29 6.13 -9.24
CA TYR A 26 -3.60 7.20 -9.98
C TYR A 26 -4.22 7.41 -11.36
N GLY A 27 -4.36 6.33 -12.15
CA GLY A 27 -4.91 6.41 -13.51
C GLY A 27 -6.37 6.86 -13.52
N ALA A 28 -7.19 6.35 -12.60
CA ALA A 28 -8.59 6.74 -12.45
C ALA A 28 -8.73 8.22 -12.07
N THR A 29 -7.95 8.71 -11.10
CA THR A 29 -7.95 10.11 -10.68
C THR A 29 -7.51 11.03 -11.82
N PHE A 30 -6.43 10.66 -12.54
CA PHE A 30 -5.99 11.44 -13.69
C PHE A 30 -7.07 11.53 -14.76
N ALA A 31 -7.69 10.41 -15.12
CA ALA A 31 -8.75 10.36 -16.13
C ALA A 31 -9.96 11.21 -15.72
N TYR A 32 -10.35 11.16 -14.43
CA TYR A 32 -11.38 12.02 -13.87
C TYR A 32 -11.02 13.51 -14.02
N MET A 33 -9.84 13.90 -13.56
CA MET A 33 -9.39 15.30 -13.62
C MET A 33 -9.29 15.79 -15.07
N ALA A 34 -8.79 14.98 -15.98
CA ALA A 34 -8.74 15.30 -17.40
C ALA A 34 -10.15 15.53 -17.98
N LYS A 35 -11.13 14.69 -17.64
CA LYS A 35 -12.54 14.85 -18.03
C LYS A 35 -13.13 16.16 -17.50
N GLN A 36 -12.83 16.54 -16.23
CA GLN A 36 -13.27 17.84 -15.67
C GLN A 36 -12.72 19.03 -16.44
N HIS A 37 -11.58 18.87 -17.13
CA HIS A 37 -10.98 19.88 -18.01
C HIS A 37 -11.35 19.71 -19.48
N GLY A 38 -12.44 19.01 -19.78
CA GLY A 38 -12.96 18.82 -21.13
C GLY A 38 -12.08 17.94 -22.04
N LYS A 39 -11.20 17.12 -21.47
CA LYS A 39 -10.36 16.16 -22.19
C LYS A 39 -11.01 14.80 -22.28
N THR A 40 -10.73 14.10 -23.38
CA THR A 40 -11.19 12.74 -23.61
C THR A 40 -10.10 11.74 -23.22
N CYS A 41 -10.50 10.72 -22.46
CA CYS A 41 -9.61 9.63 -22.03
C CYS A 41 -10.16 8.26 -22.45
N LEU A 42 -9.26 7.36 -22.82
CA LEU A 42 -9.50 5.92 -22.88
C LEU A 42 -8.59 5.27 -21.86
N VAL A 43 -9.17 4.53 -20.91
CA VAL A 43 -8.43 3.78 -19.89
C VAL A 43 -8.27 2.33 -20.33
N ILE A 44 -7.05 1.82 -20.29
CA ILE A 44 -6.71 0.42 -20.63
C ILE A 44 -6.25 -0.29 -19.37
N GLU A 45 -6.92 -1.39 -19.01
CA GLU A 45 -6.60 -2.18 -17.84
C GLU A 45 -6.33 -3.64 -18.22
N LYS A 46 -5.20 -4.18 -17.78
CA LYS A 46 -4.81 -5.56 -18.07
C LYS A 46 -5.64 -6.62 -17.34
N ARG A 47 -6.13 -6.26 -16.14
CA ARG A 47 -6.99 -7.14 -15.34
C ARG A 47 -8.42 -7.09 -15.87
N ASP A 48 -9.25 -8.04 -15.46
CA ASP A 48 -10.68 -8.09 -15.79
C ASP A 48 -11.52 -7.13 -14.90
N PHE A 49 -10.89 -6.44 -13.97
CA PHE A 49 -11.48 -5.47 -13.05
C PHE A 49 -10.67 -4.17 -12.96
N VAL A 50 -11.31 -3.10 -12.54
CA VAL A 50 -10.68 -1.80 -12.25
C VAL A 50 -10.21 -1.71 -10.79
N GLY A 51 -9.38 -0.71 -10.48
CA GLY A 51 -8.95 -0.40 -9.12
C GLY A 51 -7.51 -0.82 -8.79
N GLY A 52 -6.88 -1.62 -9.65
CA GLY A 52 -5.49 -2.02 -9.42
C GLY A 52 -5.31 -2.72 -8.07
N ASN A 53 -4.34 -2.28 -7.26
CA ASN A 53 -4.04 -2.92 -5.98
C ASN A 53 -5.00 -2.56 -4.84
N ILE A 54 -5.86 -1.54 -5.01
CA ILE A 54 -6.90 -1.23 -4.01
C ILE A 54 -8.21 -1.98 -4.27
N HIS A 55 -8.24 -2.87 -5.28
CA HIS A 55 -9.41 -3.70 -5.55
C HIS A 55 -9.78 -4.54 -4.34
N CYS A 56 -11.04 -4.53 -3.99
CA CYS A 56 -11.60 -5.32 -2.90
C CYS A 56 -12.80 -6.12 -3.40
N LYS A 57 -13.18 -7.17 -2.66
CA LYS A 57 -14.37 -7.97 -2.91
C LYS A 57 -15.15 -8.11 -1.62
N ASP A 58 -16.46 -8.10 -1.73
CA ASP A 58 -17.32 -8.56 -0.64
C ASP A 58 -17.37 -10.10 -0.67
N ILE A 59 -17.04 -10.71 0.46
CA ILE A 59 -17.13 -12.15 0.67
C ILE A 59 -17.91 -12.33 1.97
N ASP A 60 -19.13 -12.81 1.87
CA ASP A 60 -20.04 -13.07 3.00
C ASP A 60 -20.25 -11.84 3.91
N GLY A 61 -20.33 -10.64 3.31
CA GLY A 61 -20.52 -9.37 4.03
C GLY A 61 -19.23 -8.78 4.59
N ILE A 62 -18.07 -9.34 4.26
CA ILE A 62 -16.75 -8.84 4.64
C ILE A 62 -16.06 -8.23 3.41
N THR A 63 -15.67 -6.95 3.51
CA THR A 63 -14.88 -6.32 2.46
C THR A 63 -13.42 -6.78 2.55
N VAL A 64 -13.02 -7.68 1.64
CA VAL A 64 -11.67 -8.25 1.59
C VAL A 64 -10.78 -7.45 0.65
N HIS A 65 -9.65 -6.96 1.15
CA HIS A 65 -8.60 -6.30 0.37
C HIS A 65 -7.66 -7.35 -0.22
N PHE A 66 -7.71 -7.57 -1.53
CA PHE A 66 -7.00 -8.69 -2.18
C PHE A 66 -5.50 -8.51 -2.30
N TYR A 67 -5.01 -7.26 -2.20
CA TYR A 67 -3.60 -6.93 -2.40
C TYR A 67 -2.99 -6.22 -1.18
N GLY A 68 -3.40 -6.65 0.01
CA GLY A 68 -2.98 -6.10 1.29
C GLY A 68 -3.89 -4.98 1.79
N PRO A 69 -3.78 -4.62 3.08
CA PRO A 69 -4.63 -3.62 3.69
C PRO A 69 -4.29 -2.23 3.13
N HIS A 70 -5.26 -1.60 2.52
CA HIS A 70 -5.17 -0.23 2.06
C HIS A 70 -6.02 0.66 2.97
N ILE A 71 -5.39 1.47 3.79
CA ILE A 71 -6.03 2.46 4.63
C ILE A 71 -5.73 3.84 4.03
N PHE A 72 -6.77 4.57 3.67
CA PHE A 72 -6.59 5.94 3.20
C PHE A 72 -6.22 6.84 4.38
N HIS A 73 -5.19 7.66 4.21
CA HIS A 73 -4.78 8.65 5.20
C HIS A 73 -4.18 9.87 4.54
N THR A 74 -4.44 11.03 5.09
CA THR A 74 -3.88 12.31 4.62
C THR A 74 -4.03 13.38 5.69
N SER A 75 -3.13 14.36 5.70
CA SER A 75 -3.29 15.62 6.43
C SER A 75 -3.74 16.76 5.53
N ASP A 76 -3.79 16.53 4.21
CA ASP A 76 -4.24 17.50 3.22
C ASP A 76 -5.76 17.55 3.16
N GLU A 77 -6.33 18.72 3.48
CA GLU A 77 -7.78 18.93 3.48
C GLU A 77 -8.41 18.94 2.08
N GLU A 78 -7.66 19.34 1.05
CA GLU A 78 -8.17 19.34 -0.32
C GLU A 78 -8.29 17.91 -0.83
N VAL A 79 -7.28 17.08 -0.56
CA VAL A 79 -7.30 15.65 -0.88
C VAL A 79 -8.44 14.96 -0.12
N TRP A 80 -8.59 15.23 1.18
CA TRP A 80 -9.69 14.64 1.98
C TRP A 80 -11.06 15.04 1.46
N ARG A 81 -11.28 16.33 1.17
CA ARG A 81 -12.53 16.82 0.57
C ARG A 81 -12.77 16.24 -0.80
N PHE A 82 -11.71 16.07 -1.60
CA PHE A 82 -11.84 15.48 -2.93
C PHE A 82 -12.34 14.03 -2.88
N VAL A 83 -11.72 13.16 -2.09
CA VAL A 83 -12.13 11.75 -2.05
C VAL A 83 -13.51 11.54 -1.44
N ASN A 84 -13.91 12.40 -0.49
CA ASN A 84 -15.24 12.38 0.12
C ASN A 84 -16.38 12.85 -0.83
N GLN A 85 -16.07 13.36 -2.01
CA GLN A 85 -17.07 13.58 -3.06
C GLN A 85 -17.56 12.26 -3.67
N PHE A 86 -16.77 11.22 -3.57
CA PHE A 86 -17.04 9.93 -4.23
C PHE A 86 -17.51 8.86 -3.27
N VAL A 87 -16.98 8.81 -2.03
CA VAL A 87 -17.29 7.77 -1.05
C VAL A 87 -17.29 8.35 0.35
N THR A 88 -17.98 7.68 1.27
CA THR A 88 -17.93 7.99 2.70
C THR A 88 -16.90 7.10 3.38
N PHE A 89 -15.98 7.69 4.14
CA PHE A 89 -15.00 6.94 4.91
C PHE A 89 -15.54 6.62 6.31
N ASN A 90 -15.18 5.45 6.81
CA ASN A 90 -15.43 5.09 8.22
C ASN A 90 -14.36 5.76 9.12
N ASN A 91 -14.50 5.54 10.44
CA ASN A 91 -13.55 6.05 11.43
C ASN A 91 -12.49 4.99 11.80
N TYR A 92 -12.12 4.12 10.88
CA TYR A 92 -11.10 3.11 11.15
C TYR A 92 -9.76 3.76 11.45
N ILE A 93 -9.19 3.42 12.62
CA ILE A 93 -7.85 3.83 13.04
C ILE A 93 -6.92 2.63 12.87
N ASN A 94 -5.91 2.77 12.03
CA ASN A 94 -4.93 1.70 11.81
C ASN A 94 -4.03 1.55 13.03
N SER A 95 -4.20 0.46 13.77
CA SER A 95 -3.42 0.10 14.95
C SER A 95 -2.92 -1.34 14.80
N PRO A 96 -1.90 -1.59 13.96
CA PRO A 96 -1.39 -2.94 13.73
C PRO A 96 -0.73 -3.51 14.98
N ILE A 97 -0.73 -4.83 15.09
CA ILE A 97 -0.08 -5.59 16.16
C ILE A 97 1.01 -6.46 15.56
N ALA A 98 2.15 -6.54 16.21
CA ALA A 98 3.18 -7.51 15.91
C ALA A 98 2.99 -8.78 16.75
N ASN A 99 3.12 -9.94 16.12
CA ASN A 99 3.20 -11.23 16.80
C ASN A 99 4.63 -11.78 16.64
N TYR A 100 5.33 -11.88 17.75
CA TYR A 100 6.63 -12.51 17.82
C TYR A 100 6.55 -13.77 18.69
N LYS A 101 6.57 -14.94 18.08
CA LYS A 101 6.52 -16.24 18.77
C LYS A 101 5.33 -16.37 19.74
N GLY A 102 4.15 -15.91 19.29
CA GLY A 102 2.92 -15.95 20.08
C GLY A 102 2.75 -14.81 21.08
N LYS A 103 3.76 -13.97 21.31
CA LYS A 103 3.63 -12.76 22.13
C LYS A 103 3.28 -11.56 21.28
N LEU A 104 2.26 -10.80 21.69
CA LEU A 104 1.75 -9.65 20.97
C LEU A 104 2.42 -8.37 21.45
N TYR A 105 2.65 -7.45 20.52
CA TYR A 105 3.24 -6.13 20.74
C TYR A 105 2.54 -5.07 19.93
N ASN A 106 2.30 -3.92 20.53
CA ASN A 106 1.70 -2.79 19.82
C ASN A 106 2.65 -2.18 18.79
N LEU A 107 2.08 -1.69 17.69
CA LEU A 107 2.75 -0.89 16.68
C LEU A 107 1.97 0.42 16.46
N PRO A 108 2.62 1.52 16.07
CA PRO A 108 4.07 1.70 15.89
C PRO A 108 4.82 1.56 17.22
N PHE A 109 6.16 1.52 17.20
CA PHE A 109 6.94 1.44 18.43
C PHE A 109 6.67 2.62 19.33
N ASN A 110 6.02 2.38 20.45
CA ASN A 110 5.56 3.39 21.39
C ASN A 110 5.70 2.90 22.85
N MET A 111 5.22 3.68 23.81
CA MET A 111 5.33 3.33 25.22
C MET A 111 4.64 1.99 25.58
N ASN A 112 3.55 1.60 24.88
CA ASN A 112 2.96 0.28 25.06
C ASN A 112 3.93 -0.82 24.63
N THR A 113 4.54 -0.68 23.44
CA THR A 113 5.55 -1.62 22.92
C THR A 113 6.72 -1.75 23.89
N PHE A 114 7.23 -0.66 24.41
CA PHE A 114 8.38 -0.64 25.33
C PHE A 114 8.05 -1.31 26.66
N HIS A 115 6.86 -1.06 27.19
CA HIS A 115 6.38 -1.70 28.40
C HIS A 115 6.16 -3.21 28.19
N GLU A 116 5.62 -3.62 27.05
CA GLU A 116 5.43 -5.04 26.68
C GLU A 116 6.76 -5.79 26.54
N ILE A 117 7.83 -5.09 26.10
CA ILE A 117 9.16 -5.69 25.93
C ILE A 117 9.93 -5.75 27.27
N TRP A 118 9.99 -4.62 28.01
CA TRP A 118 10.84 -4.47 29.17
C TRP A 118 10.09 -4.46 30.51
N GLY A 119 8.75 -4.53 30.48
CA GLY A 119 7.91 -4.61 31.68
C GLY A 119 8.11 -3.39 32.61
N ASN A 120 8.28 -3.68 33.90
CA ASN A 120 8.42 -2.66 34.92
C ASN A 120 9.74 -1.83 34.89
N GLU A 121 10.68 -2.20 34.02
CA GLU A 121 11.91 -1.43 33.81
C GLU A 121 11.66 -0.13 33.02
N VAL A 122 10.51 -0.04 32.31
CA VAL A 122 10.17 1.10 31.46
C VAL A 122 8.73 1.54 31.72
N LYS A 123 8.58 2.61 32.50
CA LYS A 123 7.29 3.23 32.83
C LYS A 123 7.15 4.65 32.29
N THR A 124 8.29 5.31 32.05
CA THR A 124 8.32 6.69 31.55
C THR A 124 9.07 6.81 30.23
N PRO A 125 8.83 7.87 29.44
CA PRO A 125 9.59 8.16 28.23
C PRO A 125 11.10 8.21 28.45
N GLU A 126 11.54 8.78 29.57
CA GLU A 126 12.97 8.90 29.93
C GLU A 126 13.59 7.52 30.17
N GLU A 127 12.86 6.62 30.83
CA GLU A 127 13.30 5.24 31.02
C GLU A 127 13.39 4.47 29.71
N ALA A 128 12.41 4.64 28.82
CA ALA A 128 12.44 4.08 27.47
C ALA A 128 13.67 4.56 26.68
N ILE A 129 13.93 5.87 26.69
CA ILE A 129 15.08 6.45 26.01
C ILE A 129 16.39 5.91 26.59
N ARG A 130 16.52 5.82 27.93
CA ARG A 130 17.71 5.25 28.57
C ARG A 130 17.92 3.80 28.18
N LYS A 131 16.84 3.01 28.15
CA LYS A 131 16.90 1.58 27.80
C LYS A 131 17.30 1.40 26.33
N ILE A 132 16.67 2.12 25.42
CA ILE A 132 17.03 2.12 24.00
C ILE A 132 18.51 2.51 23.83
N ASN A 133 18.95 3.58 24.49
CA ASN A 133 20.32 4.06 24.37
C ASN A 133 21.34 3.06 24.95
N SER A 134 21.01 2.31 25.98
CA SER A 134 21.88 1.27 26.55
C SER A 134 22.06 0.07 25.60
N GLU A 135 21.15 -0.12 24.66
CA GLU A 135 21.18 -1.22 23.69
C GLU A 135 21.70 -0.78 22.32
N LYS A 136 21.95 0.50 22.09
CA LYS A 136 22.54 1.02 20.86
C LYS A 136 24.01 0.61 20.77
N GLY A 137 24.40 0.15 19.59
CA GLY A 137 25.82 -0.07 19.29
C GLY A 137 26.53 1.26 18.96
N ASN A 138 27.84 1.28 19.15
CA ASN A 138 28.71 2.39 18.73
C ASN A 138 29.34 2.15 17.35
N LYS A 139 28.69 1.38 16.47
CA LYS A 139 29.20 1.06 15.14
C LYS A 139 28.84 2.15 14.13
N GLU A 140 29.68 2.31 13.12
CA GLU A 140 29.32 3.07 11.93
C GLU A 140 28.12 2.43 11.24
N ILE A 141 27.18 3.25 10.77
CA ILE A 141 25.95 2.75 10.13
C ILE A 141 26.21 2.50 8.66
N THR A 142 26.35 1.24 8.29
CA THR A 142 26.60 0.80 6.92
C THR A 142 25.43 0.02 6.31
N ASN A 143 24.55 -0.54 7.15
CA ASN A 143 23.45 -1.40 6.73
C ASN A 143 22.17 -1.17 7.58
N LEU A 144 21.08 -1.86 7.22
CA LEU A 144 19.80 -1.74 7.86
C LEU A 144 19.83 -2.21 9.33
N GLU A 145 20.53 -3.28 9.65
CA GLU A 145 20.64 -3.80 11.03
C GLU A 145 21.21 -2.72 11.96
N GLU A 146 22.35 -2.15 11.60
CA GLU A 146 23.03 -1.11 12.39
C GLU A 146 22.15 0.14 12.52
N GLN A 147 21.47 0.54 11.46
CA GLN A 147 20.52 1.65 11.46
C GLN A 147 19.35 1.36 12.41
N ALA A 148 18.74 0.17 12.35
CA ALA A 148 17.64 -0.21 13.21
C ALA A 148 18.05 -0.22 14.69
N ILE A 149 19.18 -0.89 15.02
CA ILE A 149 19.69 -0.94 16.38
C ILE A 149 20.00 0.47 16.92
N SER A 150 20.54 1.36 16.08
CA SER A 150 20.79 2.74 16.46
C SER A 150 19.52 3.54 16.78
N MET A 151 18.38 3.14 16.22
CA MET A 151 17.08 3.80 16.44
C MET A 151 16.32 3.23 17.62
N VAL A 152 16.16 1.91 17.68
CA VAL A 152 15.21 1.25 18.59
C VAL A 152 15.88 0.35 19.63
N GLY A 153 17.20 0.16 19.56
CA GLY A 153 17.94 -0.78 20.40
C GLY A 153 17.88 -2.22 19.88
N LYS A 154 18.77 -3.05 20.41
CA LYS A 154 18.96 -4.43 19.94
C LYS A 154 17.73 -5.30 20.18
N THR A 155 17.12 -5.20 21.34
CA THR A 155 15.98 -6.07 21.70
C THR A 155 14.78 -5.86 20.81
N ILE A 156 14.42 -4.61 20.49
CA ILE A 156 13.32 -4.29 19.57
C ILE A 156 13.66 -4.74 18.16
N TYR A 157 14.90 -4.47 17.72
CA TYR A 157 15.37 -4.92 16.41
C TYR A 157 15.20 -6.42 16.24
N GLU A 158 15.71 -7.23 17.17
CA GLU A 158 15.69 -8.70 17.08
C GLU A 158 14.27 -9.27 17.07
N LYS A 159 13.37 -8.71 17.87
CA LYS A 159 12.00 -9.22 18.01
C LYS A 159 11.04 -8.72 16.95
N LEU A 160 11.12 -7.44 16.58
CA LEU A 160 10.03 -6.80 15.84
C LEU A 160 10.43 -6.28 14.46
N VAL A 161 11.73 -6.20 14.15
CA VAL A 161 12.22 -5.65 12.88
C VAL A 161 12.86 -6.72 12.02
N LYS A 162 13.81 -7.46 12.59
CA LYS A 162 14.68 -8.35 11.83
C LYS A 162 13.91 -9.37 10.98
N GLY A 163 13.14 -10.26 11.62
CA GLY A 163 12.46 -11.33 10.92
C GLY A 163 11.46 -10.83 9.89
N TYR A 164 10.65 -9.84 10.25
CA TYR A 164 9.71 -9.21 9.33
C TYR A 164 10.40 -8.64 8.09
N THR A 165 11.50 -7.90 8.28
CA THR A 165 12.25 -7.28 7.19
C THR A 165 12.92 -8.34 6.30
N GLU A 166 13.55 -9.35 6.89
CA GLU A 166 14.23 -10.40 6.14
C GLU A 166 13.26 -11.25 5.30
N ILE A 167 12.05 -11.53 5.81
CA ILE A 167 11.00 -12.19 5.04
C ILE A 167 10.55 -11.32 3.86
N GLN A 168 10.26 -10.04 4.10
CA GLN A 168 9.78 -9.14 3.04
C GLN A 168 10.81 -8.89 1.95
N TRP A 169 12.08 -8.79 2.31
CA TRP A 169 13.14 -8.49 1.35
C TRP A 169 13.82 -9.73 0.78
N GLY A 170 13.62 -10.91 1.37
CA GLY A 170 14.31 -12.15 1.00
C GLY A 170 15.84 -12.05 1.15
N ARG A 171 16.33 -11.15 2.01
CA ARG A 171 17.75 -10.83 2.24
C ARG A 171 17.97 -10.51 3.71
N LYS A 172 19.19 -10.73 4.19
CA LYS A 172 19.57 -10.37 5.55
C LYS A 172 19.59 -8.86 5.74
N CYS A 173 19.23 -8.39 6.93
CA CYS A 173 19.25 -6.98 7.27
C CYS A 173 20.64 -6.36 7.12
N THR A 174 21.72 -7.14 7.30
CA THR A 174 23.11 -6.74 7.07
C THR A 174 23.48 -6.48 5.61
N GLU A 175 22.66 -6.93 4.67
CA GLU A 175 22.85 -6.76 3.22
C GLU A 175 21.97 -5.66 2.63
N LEU A 176 21.09 -5.09 3.45
CA LEU A 176 20.13 -4.06 3.03
C LEU A 176 20.62 -2.66 3.37
N PRO A 177 20.35 -1.66 2.52
CA PRO A 177 20.78 -0.29 2.78
C PRO A 177 20.04 0.30 3.99
N PRO A 178 20.71 1.16 4.79
CA PRO A 178 20.13 1.75 5.99
C PRO A 178 18.94 2.68 5.71
N SER A 179 18.82 3.19 4.49
CA SER A 179 17.74 4.10 4.08
C SER A 179 16.33 3.48 4.19
N ILE A 180 16.22 2.15 4.07
CA ILE A 180 14.94 1.43 4.14
C ILE A 180 14.21 1.69 5.46
N ILE A 181 14.95 1.74 6.58
CA ILE A 181 14.33 1.82 7.91
C ILE A 181 14.36 3.23 8.54
N LYS A 182 14.94 4.22 7.86
CA LYS A 182 15.05 5.59 8.40
C LYS A 182 13.71 6.22 8.81
N ARG A 183 12.60 5.75 8.27
CA ARG A 183 11.25 6.27 8.54
C ARG A 183 10.48 5.48 9.60
N LEU A 184 11.14 4.59 10.32
CA LEU A 184 10.50 3.80 11.36
C LEU A 184 9.90 4.73 12.43
N PRO A 185 8.59 4.68 12.67
CA PRO A 185 7.96 5.55 13.65
C PRO A 185 8.29 5.08 15.07
N LEU A 186 8.97 5.96 15.82
CA LEU A 186 9.30 5.78 17.24
C LEU A 186 8.62 6.90 18.03
N ARG A 187 7.79 6.56 18.99
CA ARG A 187 7.00 7.54 19.76
C ARG A 187 7.11 7.31 21.25
N MET A 188 7.34 8.40 21.99
CA MET A 188 7.37 8.39 23.46
C MET A 188 5.97 8.68 24.05
N THR A 189 4.93 8.12 23.45
CA THR A 189 3.52 8.27 23.86
C THR A 189 2.86 6.89 23.85
N TYR A 190 1.65 6.80 24.42
CA TYR A 190 0.82 5.58 24.42
C TYR A 190 -0.14 5.49 23.22
N ASN A 191 0.06 6.32 22.19
CA ASN A 191 -0.82 6.37 21.04
C ASN A 191 -0.47 5.24 20.03
N ASN A 192 -1.39 4.30 19.83
CA ASN A 192 -1.26 3.18 18.90
C ASN A 192 -1.70 3.51 17.45
N ASN A 193 -2.16 4.74 17.18
CA ASN A 193 -2.47 5.13 15.81
C ASN A 193 -1.20 5.09 14.95
N TYR A 194 -1.19 4.25 13.91
CA TYR A 194 -0.01 4.06 13.06
C TYR A 194 0.34 5.33 12.28
N PHE A 195 -0.67 6.04 11.78
CA PHE A 195 -0.49 7.26 11.00
C PHE A 195 -0.48 8.50 11.89
N ASN A 196 0.26 9.54 11.48
CA ASN A 196 0.24 10.86 12.09
C ASN A 196 -0.73 11.82 11.39
N ASP A 197 -1.37 11.36 10.32
CA ASP A 197 -2.25 12.18 9.51
C ASP A 197 -3.54 12.53 10.23
N LYS A 198 -4.08 13.71 9.90
CA LYS A 198 -5.32 14.24 10.48
C LYS A 198 -6.54 13.38 10.13
N TYR A 199 -6.56 12.83 8.94
CA TYR A 199 -7.64 12.03 8.39
C TYR A 199 -7.16 10.63 8.06
N GLN A 200 -7.97 9.63 8.38
CA GLN A 200 -7.77 8.25 7.96
C GLN A 200 -9.09 7.49 7.96
N GLY A 201 -9.15 6.41 7.21
CA GLY A 201 -10.32 5.55 7.15
C GLY A 201 -10.30 4.62 5.94
N ILE A 202 -11.35 3.83 5.86
CA ILE A 202 -11.60 2.92 4.74
C ILE A 202 -12.96 3.30 4.16
N PRO A 203 -13.15 3.36 2.83
CA PRO A 203 -14.46 3.60 2.24
C PRO A 203 -15.47 2.56 2.71
N ILE A 204 -16.62 3.00 3.25
CA ILE A 204 -17.68 2.11 3.75
C ILE A 204 -18.20 1.21 2.61
N GLU A 205 -18.31 1.75 1.40
CA GLU A 205 -18.77 1.04 0.21
C GLU A 205 -17.63 0.27 -0.50
N GLY A 206 -16.42 0.25 0.06
CA GLY A 206 -15.23 -0.31 -0.54
C GLY A 206 -14.55 0.60 -1.58
N TYR A 207 -13.29 0.33 -1.86
CA TYR A 207 -12.51 1.12 -2.83
C TYR A 207 -12.99 0.95 -4.28
N ASN A 208 -13.64 -0.15 -4.63
CA ASN A 208 -14.17 -0.34 -5.98
C ASN A 208 -15.14 0.78 -6.34
N THR A 209 -16.04 1.14 -5.43
CA THR A 209 -17.01 2.23 -5.61
C THR A 209 -16.31 3.58 -5.85
N LEU A 210 -15.22 3.87 -5.15
CA LEU A 210 -14.41 5.07 -5.39
C LEU A 210 -13.90 5.10 -6.84
N ILE A 211 -13.33 3.99 -7.31
CA ILE A 211 -12.77 3.89 -8.65
C ILE A 211 -13.87 3.98 -9.72
N GLU A 212 -14.97 3.29 -9.52
CA GLU A 212 -16.11 3.31 -10.45
C GLU A 212 -16.68 4.72 -10.60
N ARG A 213 -16.82 5.46 -9.50
CA ARG A 213 -17.29 6.86 -9.52
C ARG A 213 -16.27 7.82 -10.15
N LEU A 214 -14.97 7.60 -9.95
CA LEU A 214 -13.93 8.35 -10.66
C LEU A 214 -13.94 8.09 -12.16
N LEU A 215 -14.25 6.87 -12.58
CA LEU A 215 -14.29 6.47 -13.98
C LEU A 215 -15.67 6.66 -14.64
N ASP A 216 -16.67 7.18 -13.92
CA ASP A 216 -18.00 7.37 -14.47
C ASP A 216 -17.99 8.24 -15.72
N GLY A 217 -18.60 7.73 -16.80
CA GLY A 217 -18.64 8.37 -18.12
C GLY A 217 -17.26 8.48 -18.82
N ILE A 218 -16.27 7.71 -18.39
CA ILE A 218 -14.97 7.53 -19.05
C ILE A 218 -14.94 6.16 -19.71
N GLU A 219 -14.41 6.09 -20.92
CA GLU A 219 -14.32 4.82 -21.64
C GLU A 219 -13.18 3.95 -21.07
N VAL A 220 -13.49 2.71 -20.69
CA VAL A 220 -12.55 1.75 -20.09
C VAL A 220 -12.57 0.44 -20.85
N ILE A 221 -11.42 -0.11 -21.17
CA ILE A 221 -11.24 -1.46 -21.71
C ILE A 221 -10.47 -2.27 -20.66
N THR A 222 -11.11 -3.26 -20.06
CA THR A 222 -10.51 -4.24 -19.16
C THR A 222 -10.06 -5.50 -19.90
N ASN A 223 -9.31 -6.37 -19.25
CA ASN A 223 -8.75 -7.59 -19.80
C ASN A 223 -7.97 -7.32 -21.10
N CYS A 224 -7.20 -6.25 -21.11
CA CYS A 224 -6.45 -5.77 -22.26
C CYS A 224 -5.04 -5.35 -21.87
N ASN A 225 -4.06 -6.12 -22.34
CA ASN A 225 -2.67 -5.76 -22.14
C ASN A 225 -2.23 -4.73 -23.18
N PHE A 226 -1.78 -3.57 -22.70
CA PHE A 226 -1.32 -2.48 -23.54
C PHE A 226 -0.23 -2.90 -24.53
N PHE A 227 0.74 -3.71 -24.10
CA PHE A 227 1.89 -4.09 -24.92
C PHE A 227 1.54 -4.99 -26.08
N GLU A 228 0.44 -5.77 -26.01
CA GLU A 228 -0.03 -6.60 -27.12
C GLU A 228 -0.56 -5.77 -28.29
N ARG A 229 -0.94 -4.51 -28.04
CA ARG A 229 -1.54 -3.60 -29.02
C ARG A 229 -0.97 -2.18 -28.89
N LYS A 230 0.30 -2.05 -28.48
CA LYS A 230 0.94 -0.78 -28.15
C LYS A 230 0.81 0.25 -29.26
N GLU A 231 1.21 -0.08 -30.46
CA GLU A 231 1.16 0.82 -31.63
C GLU A 231 -0.26 1.30 -31.92
N GLU A 232 -1.26 0.43 -31.78
CA GLU A 232 -2.65 0.81 -31.99
C GLU A 232 -3.10 1.85 -30.97
N PHE A 233 -2.83 1.62 -29.67
CA PHE A 233 -3.20 2.58 -28.62
C PHE A 233 -2.42 3.89 -28.72
N GLU A 234 -1.15 3.85 -29.04
CA GLU A 234 -0.33 5.04 -29.29
C GLU A 234 -0.92 5.89 -30.44
N ASN A 235 -1.47 5.26 -31.45
CA ASN A 235 -2.14 5.95 -32.56
C ASN A 235 -3.52 6.52 -32.21
N LEU A 236 -4.18 6.05 -31.13
CA LEU A 236 -5.49 6.57 -30.70
C LEU A 236 -5.40 7.81 -29.85
N GLY A 237 -4.32 7.99 -29.09
CA GLY A 237 -4.16 9.09 -28.15
C GLY A 237 -3.14 10.14 -28.59
N LYS A 238 -3.36 11.39 -28.19
CA LYS A 238 -2.35 12.44 -28.34
C LYS A 238 -1.19 12.27 -27.37
N LYS A 239 -1.48 11.70 -26.18
CA LYS A 239 -0.49 11.43 -25.13
C LYS A 239 -0.84 10.12 -24.43
N ILE A 240 0.20 9.42 -23.97
CA ILE A 240 0.09 8.23 -23.12
C ILE A 240 0.40 8.62 -21.68
N LEU A 241 -0.47 8.24 -20.74
CA LEU A 241 -0.19 8.19 -19.32
C LEU A 241 0.03 6.72 -18.94
N PHE A 242 1.26 6.34 -18.66
CA PHE A 242 1.60 4.98 -18.29
C PHE A 242 1.80 4.87 -16.77
N THR A 243 1.05 3.99 -16.11
CA THR A 243 1.13 3.77 -14.64
C THR A 243 1.73 2.43 -14.26
N GLY A 244 2.26 1.68 -15.23
CA GLY A 244 2.95 0.41 -15.01
C GLY A 244 4.44 0.57 -14.70
N ALA A 245 5.18 -0.54 -14.81
CA ALA A 245 6.62 -0.54 -14.61
C ALA A 245 7.34 0.23 -15.74
N ILE A 246 8.12 1.24 -15.37
CA ILE A 246 8.72 2.17 -16.37
C ILE A 246 9.76 1.47 -17.25
N ASP A 247 10.50 0.52 -16.74
CA ASP A 247 11.46 -0.28 -17.49
C ASP A 247 10.77 -1.18 -18.52
N GLU A 248 9.59 -1.74 -18.20
CA GLU A 248 8.74 -2.48 -19.15
C GLU A 248 8.27 -1.58 -20.30
N TYR A 249 7.88 -0.33 -20.02
CA TYR A 249 7.47 0.62 -21.05
C TYR A 249 8.55 0.85 -22.11
N PHE A 250 9.82 0.92 -21.68
CA PHE A 250 10.98 1.06 -22.54
C PHE A 250 11.55 -0.27 -23.04
N GLY A 251 10.83 -1.39 -22.87
CA GLY A 251 11.29 -2.71 -23.32
C GLY A 251 12.60 -3.13 -22.69
N TYR A 252 12.86 -2.68 -21.45
CA TYR A 252 14.07 -2.99 -20.68
C TYR A 252 15.39 -2.54 -21.35
N CYS A 253 15.36 -1.62 -22.31
CA CYS A 253 16.55 -1.20 -23.07
C CYS A 253 17.63 -0.53 -22.20
N TYR A 254 17.28 -0.06 -21.01
CA TYR A 254 18.19 0.51 -20.01
C TYR A 254 18.48 -0.45 -18.84
N GLY A 255 18.08 -1.73 -18.96
CA GLY A 255 18.13 -2.73 -17.91
C GLY A 255 16.83 -2.83 -17.10
N HIS A 256 16.81 -3.80 -16.19
CA HIS A 256 15.68 -4.06 -15.29
C HIS A 256 15.83 -3.26 -13.99
N LEU A 257 14.73 -2.66 -13.54
CA LEU A 257 14.63 -2.13 -12.18
C LEU A 257 14.35 -3.27 -11.20
N GLU A 258 14.89 -3.18 -10.00
CA GLU A 258 14.56 -4.15 -8.95
C GLU A 258 13.21 -3.85 -8.32
N TYR A 259 12.29 -4.81 -8.42
CA TYR A 259 11.00 -4.80 -7.74
C TYR A 259 10.94 -5.91 -6.68
N ARG A 260 10.03 -5.77 -5.73
CA ARG A 260 9.67 -6.84 -4.81
C ARG A 260 8.23 -7.23 -5.05
N ALA A 261 8.02 -8.48 -5.41
CA ALA A 261 6.69 -9.07 -5.50
C ALA A 261 6.23 -9.48 -4.11
N VAL A 262 4.99 -9.12 -3.78
CA VAL A 262 4.32 -9.61 -2.58
C VAL A 262 3.42 -10.76 -3.01
N ASN A 263 3.57 -11.91 -2.34
CA ASN A 263 2.69 -13.06 -2.55
C ASN A 263 1.52 -12.97 -1.57
N PHE A 264 0.30 -12.99 -2.10
CA PHE A 264 -0.93 -12.97 -1.30
C PHE A 264 -1.55 -14.36 -1.29
N VAL A 265 -1.70 -14.94 -0.11
CA VAL A 265 -2.43 -16.20 0.11
C VAL A 265 -3.75 -15.84 0.78
N HIS A 266 -4.86 -16.24 0.17
CA HIS A 266 -6.20 -16.02 0.70
C HIS A 266 -6.72 -17.31 1.32
N GLU A 267 -7.16 -17.23 2.57
CA GLU A 267 -7.68 -18.36 3.32
C GLU A 267 -8.98 -17.97 4.03
N ILE A 268 -9.97 -18.82 3.93
CA ILE A 268 -11.23 -18.68 4.66
C ILE A 268 -11.23 -19.72 5.78
N LEU A 269 -11.33 -19.25 7.02
CA LEU A 269 -11.32 -20.08 8.20
C LEU A 269 -12.73 -20.14 8.81
N ASP A 270 -13.16 -21.30 9.26
CA ASP A 270 -14.45 -21.50 9.93
C ASP A 270 -14.41 -21.05 11.41
N ILE A 271 -13.96 -19.82 11.61
CA ILE A 271 -13.92 -19.14 12.92
C ILE A 271 -14.25 -17.66 12.75
N PRO A 272 -15.01 -17.05 13.69
CA PRO A 272 -15.50 -15.69 13.53
C PRO A 272 -14.39 -14.62 13.58
N ASN A 273 -13.25 -14.92 14.19
CA ASN A 273 -12.12 -13.99 14.33
C ASN A 273 -10.80 -14.75 14.48
N ALA A 274 -10.03 -14.83 13.40
CA ALA A 274 -8.81 -15.63 13.36
C ALA A 274 -7.64 -15.03 14.16
N GLN A 275 -7.50 -13.71 14.19
CA GLN A 275 -6.31 -13.06 14.74
C GLN A 275 -6.59 -11.91 15.73
N GLY A 276 -7.84 -11.57 15.96
CA GLY A 276 -8.26 -10.56 16.95
C GLY A 276 -7.98 -9.09 16.56
N ASN A 277 -7.32 -8.84 15.45
CA ASN A 277 -7.02 -7.50 14.94
C ASN A 277 -7.06 -7.50 13.41
N ALA A 278 -7.40 -6.37 12.79
CA ALA A 278 -7.48 -6.25 11.34
C ALA A 278 -6.12 -6.44 10.65
N VAL A 279 -5.03 -5.97 11.26
CA VAL A 279 -3.67 -6.09 10.72
C VAL A 279 -2.75 -6.67 11.78
N MET A 280 -2.15 -7.83 11.49
CA MET A 280 -1.15 -8.47 12.33
C MET A 280 0.13 -8.75 11.54
N ASN A 281 1.27 -8.32 12.08
CA ASN A 281 2.59 -8.54 11.51
C ASN A 281 3.27 -9.69 12.26
N TYR A 282 3.48 -10.81 11.60
CA TYR A 282 4.28 -11.90 12.16
C TYR A 282 5.75 -11.59 11.94
N THR A 283 6.50 -11.44 13.03
CA THR A 283 7.87 -10.90 13.01
C THR A 283 8.94 -11.94 13.34
N SER A 284 8.56 -13.18 13.59
CA SER A 284 9.47 -14.32 13.68
C SER A 284 9.58 -15.07 12.36
N ASN A 285 10.73 -15.71 12.14
CA ASN A 285 10.98 -16.54 10.96
C ASN A 285 10.58 -18.01 11.18
N ASP A 286 9.85 -18.33 12.24
CA ASP A 286 9.47 -19.69 12.63
C ASP A 286 8.10 -20.04 12.07
#